data_df724fbf086f1a499321b00bdb44c9d5
#
_entry.id   df724fbf086f1a499321b00bdb44c9d5
#
_cell.length_a   1.000
_cell.length_b   1.000
_cell.length_c   1.000
_cell.angle_alpha   90.00
_cell.angle_beta   90.00
_cell.angle_gamma   90.00
#
_symmetry.space_group_name_H-M   'P 1'
#
loop_
_entity.id
_entity.type
_entity.pdbx_description
1 polymer ?
#
loop_
_entity_poly.entity_id
_entity_poly.type
_entity_poly.pdbx_seq_one_letter_code
_entity_poly.pdbx_strand_id
1 'polypeptide(L)'
;GKNHNTPPWESSAAGPFDRWPNGLGFDYFYGFNTGDMDHWNPRLHENRNPVFVPKDPDYHLTTDLTDKAIAWVQKVKSISPDQPYFMYVAPGATHAPHHVPHEWSDRYKGQFDAGWDAYREKVFARQKELGTVPKNTTLSPRGPTFTELCIGSTPSSGMR
;
A
#
# COMPACT_ATOMS: atom_id res chain seq x y z
N GLY A 1 6.13 -7.65 -1.80
CA GLY A 1 5.09 -6.63 -1.74
C GLY A 1 3.75 -7.16 -1.29
N LYS A 2 2.71 -6.36 -1.40
CA LYS A 2 1.32 -6.74 -1.11
C LYS A 2 0.79 -7.72 -2.15
N ASN A 3 0.23 -8.83 -1.69
CA ASN A 3 -0.53 -9.77 -2.50
C ASN A 3 -1.91 -10.01 -1.86
N HIS A 4 -2.95 -9.40 -2.40
CA HIS A 4 -4.33 -9.51 -1.88
C HIS A 4 -5.18 -10.51 -2.68
N ASN A 5 -4.55 -11.46 -3.36
CA ASN A 5 -5.21 -12.50 -4.15
C ASN A 5 -5.38 -13.82 -3.40
N THR A 6 -4.68 -14.01 -2.29
CA THR A 6 -4.80 -15.18 -1.44
C THR A 6 -5.99 -15.02 -0.49
N PRO A 7 -6.97 -15.94 -0.50
CA PRO A 7 -8.07 -15.90 0.46
C PRO A 7 -7.57 -15.97 1.91
N PRO A 8 -8.24 -15.32 2.87
CA PRO A 8 -7.79 -15.30 4.27
C PRO A 8 -7.56 -16.69 4.90
N TRP A 9 -8.39 -17.68 4.53
CA TRP A 9 -8.28 -19.07 5.02
C TRP A 9 -7.13 -19.86 4.39
N GLU A 10 -6.46 -19.32 3.35
CA GLU A 10 -5.29 -19.91 2.70
C GLU A 10 -4.00 -19.13 3.00
N SER A 11 -4.08 -18.06 3.75
CA SER A 11 -2.94 -17.18 4.01
C SER A 11 -2.01 -17.68 5.14
N SER A 12 -2.27 -18.86 5.69
CA SER A 12 -1.42 -19.45 6.73
C SER A 12 -0.25 -20.24 6.14
N ALA A 13 0.77 -20.52 6.97
CA ALA A 13 1.91 -21.32 6.61
C ALA A 13 1.57 -22.81 6.29
N ALA A 14 0.33 -23.23 6.56
CA ALA A 14 -0.16 -24.57 6.21
C ALA A 14 -0.70 -24.65 4.77
N GLY A 15 -0.85 -23.54 4.07
CA GLY A 15 -1.46 -23.48 2.74
C GLY A 15 -2.98 -23.66 2.72
N PRO A 16 -3.57 -24.03 1.56
CA PRO A 16 -2.88 -24.37 0.29
C PRO A 16 -2.14 -23.16 -0.32
N PHE A 17 -1.15 -23.43 -1.17
CA PHE A 17 -0.24 -22.40 -1.71
C PHE A 17 -0.50 -22.05 -3.17
N ASP A 18 -1.53 -22.62 -3.80
CA ASP A 18 -1.81 -22.43 -5.23
C ASP A 18 -2.13 -20.98 -5.57
N ARG A 19 -2.73 -20.25 -4.64
CA ARG A 19 -3.07 -18.82 -4.79
C ARG A 19 -2.09 -17.87 -4.10
N TRP A 20 -0.95 -18.38 -3.66
CA TRP A 20 0.17 -17.56 -3.24
C TRP A 20 0.98 -17.12 -4.47
N PRO A 21 1.78 -16.03 -4.40
CA PRO A 21 2.55 -15.57 -5.56
C PRO A 21 3.37 -16.65 -6.23
N ASN A 22 4.03 -17.53 -5.46
CA ASN A 22 4.80 -18.66 -6.03
C ASN A 22 3.90 -19.67 -6.73
N GLY A 23 2.67 -19.91 -6.27
CA GLY A 23 1.69 -20.76 -6.95
C GLY A 23 1.14 -20.12 -8.23
N LEU A 24 1.17 -18.79 -8.31
CA LEU A 24 0.76 -18.01 -9.48
C LEU A 24 1.89 -17.79 -10.50
N GLY A 25 3.07 -18.39 -10.30
CA GLY A 25 4.16 -18.38 -11.26
C GLY A 25 5.30 -17.39 -10.96
N PHE A 26 5.33 -16.74 -9.81
CA PHE A 26 6.48 -15.94 -9.39
C PHE A 26 7.55 -16.82 -8.76
N ASP A 27 8.79 -16.74 -9.24
CA ASP A 27 9.94 -17.51 -8.71
C ASP A 27 10.32 -17.07 -7.28
N TYR A 28 10.05 -15.81 -6.96
CA TYR A 28 10.37 -15.21 -5.66
C TYR A 28 9.26 -14.30 -5.18
N PHE A 29 8.95 -14.37 -3.90
CA PHE A 29 8.01 -13.51 -3.22
C PHE A 29 8.60 -13.03 -1.89
N TYR A 30 8.48 -11.74 -1.61
CA TYR A 30 8.70 -11.16 -0.30
C TYR A 30 7.60 -10.15 -0.01
N GLY A 31 6.82 -10.38 1.07
CA GLY A 31 5.71 -9.50 1.39
C GLY A 31 4.62 -10.15 2.24
N PHE A 32 3.37 -9.72 2.03
CA PHE A 32 2.22 -10.18 2.79
C PHE A 32 1.03 -10.50 1.89
N ASN A 33 0.17 -11.43 2.35
CA ASN A 33 -0.97 -11.98 1.57
C ASN A 33 -2.33 -11.38 1.98
N THR A 34 -2.34 -10.28 2.74
CA THR A 34 -3.55 -9.61 3.23
C THR A 34 -3.83 -8.30 2.49
N GLY A 35 -5.01 -7.72 2.73
CA GLY A 35 -5.42 -6.43 2.16
C GLY A 35 -4.66 -5.24 2.74
N ASP A 36 -4.29 -5.33 4.01
CA ASP A 36 -3.55 -4.33 4.77
C ASP A 36 -2.48 -4.97 5.64
N MET A 37 -1.57 -4.16 6.14
CA MET A 37 -0.48 -4.59 6.99
C MET A 37 0.02 -3.42 7.85
N ASP A 38 0.36 -3.70 9.10
CA ASP A 38 1.10 -2.77 9.96
C ASP A 38 2.48 -2.50 9.35
N HIS A 39 2.86 -1.23 9.18
CA HIS A 39 4.12 -0.88 8.54
C HIS A 39 5.31 -0.85 9.50
N TRP A 40 5.06 -0.88 10.82
CA TRP A 40 6.08 -0.91 11.86
C TRP A 40 6.33 -2.31 12.38
N ASN A 41 5.29 -3.16 12.41
CA ASN A 41 5.34 -4.53 12.92
C ASN A 41 4.62 -5.50 11.96
N PRO A 42 5.09 -5.65 10.70
CA PRO A 42 4.41 -6.47 9.72
C PRO A 42 4.62 -7.96 9.98
N ARG A 43 3.65 -8.74 9.52
CA ARG A 43 3.79 -10.19 9.38
C ARG A 43 4.07 -10.51 7.92
N LEU A 44 5.30 -10.89 7.62
CA LEU A 44 5.79 -11.11 6.26
C LEU A 44 6.09 -12.57 5.98
N HIS A 45 6.17 -12.86 4.70
CA HIS A 45 6.64 -14.15 4.18
C HIS A 45 7.73 -13.91 3.14
N GLU A 46 8.73 -14.79 3.15
CA GLU A 46 9.66 -14.96 2.05
C GLU A 46 9.34 -16.30 1.39
N ASN A 47 8.81 -16.21 0.17
CA ASN A 47 8.13 -17.33 -0.50
C ASN A 47 6.99 -17.87 0.38
N ARG A 48 7.12 -19.07 0.94
CA ARG A 48 6.12 -19.71 1.80
C ARG A 48 6.49 -19.66 3.29
N ASN A 49 7.65 -19.09 3.62
CA ASN A 49 8.17 -19.11 4.98
C ASN A 49 7.88 -17.79 5.69
N PRO A 50 7.38 -17.83 6.93
CA PRO A 50 7.26 -16.62 7.75
C PRO A 50 8.62 -15.95 7.96
N VAL A 51 8.64 -14.63 7.92
CA VAL A 51 9.81 -13.81 8.21
C VAL A 51 9.64 -13.16 9.57
N PHE A 52 10.65 -13.29 10.43
CA PHE A 52 10.71 -12.56 11.68
C PHE A 52 11.37 -11.21 11.46
N VAL A 53 10.57 -10.16 11.52
CA VAL A 53 11.07 -8.79 11.44
C VAL A 53 11.67 -8.41 12.80
N PRO A 54 12.92 -7.93 12.84
CA PRO A 54 13.52 -7.45 14.09
C PRO A 54 12.69 -6.29 14.70
N LYS A 55 12.65 -6.23 16.02
CA LYS A 55 12.11 -5.05 16.71
C LYS A 55 13.15 -3.93 16.61
N ASP A 56 12.98 -3.10 15.61
CA ASP A 56 13.82 -1.94 15.34
C ASP A 56 12.93 -0.70 15.33
N PRO A 57 13.18 0.32 16.14
CA PRO A 57 12.40 1.55 16.17
C PRO A 57 12.42 2.31 14.82
N ASP A 58 13.45 2.10 14.02
CA ASP A 58 13.61 2.75 12.71
C ASP A 58 13.09 1.88 11.55
N TYR A 59 12.55 0.68 11.84
CA TYR A 59 11.99 -0.19 10.81
C TYR A 59 10.76 0.44 10.15
N HIS A 60 10.69 0.35 8.83
CA HIS A 60 9.49 0.66 8.07
C HIS A 60 9.32 -0.28 6.89
N LEU A 61 8.12 -0.87 6.77
CA LEU A 61 7.79 -1.89 5.76
C LEU A 61 8.14 -1.46 4.31
N THR A 62 7.89 -0.21 3.93
CA THR A 62 8.17 0.27 2.56
C THR A 62 9.67 0.25 2.27
N THR A 63 10.51 0.62 3.25
CA THR A 63 11.97 0.56 3.13
C THR A 63 12.43 -0.89 2.98
N ASP A 64 11.97 -1.78 3.86
CA ASP A 64 12.33 -3.21 3.83
C ASP A 64 11.93 -3.87 2.50
N LEU A 65 10.71 -3.63 2.01
CA LEU A 65 10.26 -4.15 0.70
C LEU A 65 11.15 -3.65 -0.45
N THR A 66 11.56 -2.39 -0.39
CA THR A 66 12.40 -1.77 -1.42
C THR A 66 13.82 -2.33 -1.38
N ASP A 67 14.41 -2.46 -0.20
CA ASP A 67 15.76 -3.01 -0.02
C ASP A 67 15.82 -4.47 -0.47
N LYS A 68 14.79 -5.26 -0.16
CA LYS A 68 14.67 -6.64 -0.65
C LYS A 68 14.55 -6.70 -2.17
N ALA A 69 13.80 -5.80 -2.79
CA ALA A 69 13.68 -5.75 -4.25
C ALA A 69 15.04 -5.41 -4.89
N ILE A 70 15.75 -4.41 -4.36
CA ILE A 70 17.07 -4.01 -4.84
C ILE A 70 18.07 -5.17 -4.69
N ALA A 71 18.13 -5.79 -3.53
CA ALA A 71 19.02 -6.91 -3.26
C ALA A 71 18.75 -8.11 -4.20
N TRP A 72 17.48 -8.39 -4.49
CA TRP A 72 17.11 -9.44 -5.43
C TRP A 72 17.61 -9.14 -6.84
N VAL A 73 17.40 -7.91 -7.34
CA VAL A 73 17.89 -7.49 -8.68
C VAL A 73 19.41 -7.59 -8.75
N GLN A 74 20.12 -7.08 -7.74
CA GLN A 74 21.58 -7.15 -7.67
C GLN A 74 22.07 -8.59 -7.73
N LYS A 75 21.44 -9.49 -6.94
CA LYS A 75 21.77 -10.91 -6.93
C LYS A 75 21.56 -11.56 -8.29
N VAL A 76 20.40 -11.37 -8.92
CA VAL A 76 20.09 -11.98 -10.24
C VAL A 76 21.05 -11.46 -11.31
N LYS A 77 21.28 -10.15 -11.36
CA LYS A 77 22.14 -9.52 -12.35
C LYS A 77 23.63 -9.83 -12.15
N SER A 78 24.06 -10.12 -10.94
CA SER A 78 25.44 -10.58 -10.69
C SER A 78 25.69 -12.02 -11.21
N ILE A 79 24.66 -12.86 -11.23
CA ILE A 79 24.77 -14.26 -11.69
C ILE A 79 24.47 -14.38 -13.19
N SER A 80 23.44 -13.67 -13.66
CA SER A 80 22.94 -13.74 -15.03
C SER A 80 22.65 -12.33 -15.56
N PRO A 81 23.67 -11.57 -15.99
CA PRO A 81 23.52 -10.16 -16.36
C PRO A 81 22.49 -9.90 -17.46
N ASP A 82 22.41 -10.80 -18.44
CA ASP A 82 21.55 -10.67 -19.61
C ASP A 82 20.15 -11.26 -19.44
N GLN A 83 19.91 -11.98 -18.34
CA GLN A 83 18.60 -12.57 -18.10
C GLN A 83 17.54 -11.48 -17.87
N PRO A 84 16.46 -11.44 -18.68
CA PRO A 84 15.34 -10.56 -18.40
C PRO A 84 14.60 -10.99 -17.13
N TYR A 85 13.99 -10.03 -16.44
CA TYR A 85 13.13 -10.30 -15.30
C TYR A 85 11.89 -9.43 -15.31
N PHE A 86 10.84 -9.90 -14.69
CA PHE A 86 9.65 -9.14 -14.38
C PHE A 86 9.53 -8.99 -12.85
N MET A 87 9.34 -7.77 -12.39
CA MET A 87 9.18 -7.48 -10.96
C MET A 87 7.89 -6.73 -10.69
N TYR A 88 7.06 -7.28 -9.80
CA TYR A 88 5.86 -6.62 -9.31
C TYR A 88 6.13 -6.03 -7.92
N VAL A 89 6.36 -4.71 -7.86
CA VAL A 89 6.59 -3.97 -6.62
C VAL A 89 5.29 -3.34 -6.18
N ALA A 90 4.68 -3.90 -5.13
CA ALA A 90 3.39 -3.44 -4.60
C ALA A 90 3.54 -3.08 -3.12
N PRO A 91 3.77 -1.80 -2.77
CA PRO A 91 3.82 -1.36 -1.38
C PRO A 91 2.46 -1.47 -0.68
N GLY A 92 2.46 -1.50 0.65
CA GLY A 92 1.24 -1.41 1.45
C GLY A 92 0.59 -0.03 1.43
N ALA A 93 1.40 1.02 1.33
CA ALA A 93 0.94 2.39 1.18
C ALA A 93 0.24 2.57 -0.21
N THR A 94 -0.82 3.31 -0.30
CA THR A 94 -1.41 4.22 0.70
C THR A 94 -2.64 3.65 1.41
N HIS A 95 -2.78 2.33 1.49
CA HIS A 95 -3.86 1.69 2.22
C HIS A 95 -3.72 1.94 3.74
N ALA A 96 -4.85 1.95 4.48
CA ALA A 96 -4.81 1.93 5.94
C ALA A 96 -3.89 0.78 6.43
N PRO A 97 -3.21 0.96 7.58
CA PRO A 97 -3.39 1.98 8.62
C PRO A 97 -2.66 3.31 8.42
N HIS A 98 -2.18 3.67 7.25
CA HIS A 98 -1.51 4.96 6.94
C HIS A 98 -0.28 5.25 7.81
N HIS A 99 0.44 4.23 8.20
CA HIS A 99 1.66 4.36 8.98
C HIS A 99 2.76 5.00 8.13
N VAL A 100 3.24 6.15 8.57
CA VAL A 100 4.30 6.91 7.92
C VAL A 100 5.14 7.65 8.95
N PRO A 101 6.48 7.75 8.79
CA PRO A 101 7.30 8.57 9.66
C PRO A 101 6.84 10.04 9.63
N HIS A 102 6.82 10.69 10.80
CA HIS A 102 6.34 12.07 10.97
C HIS A 102 7.04 13.07 10.02
N GLU A 103 8.31 12.88 9.75
CA GLU A 103 9.09 13.69 8.81
C GLU A 103 8.49 13.77 7.40
N TRP A 104 7.77 12.73 6.98
CA TRP A 104 7.08 12.69 5.69
C TRP A 104 5.72 13.36 5.75
N SER A 105 4.92 13.08 6.79
CA SER A 105 3.59 13.69 6.96
C SER A 105 3.68 15.20 7.19
N ASP A 106 4.68 15.65 7.97
CA ASP A 106 4.86 17.06 8.30
C ASP A 106 5.17 17.95 7.09
N ARG A 107 5.71 17.37 6.00
CA ARG A 107 5.91 18.11 4.73
C ARG A 107 4.60 18.61 4.11
N TYR A 108 3.48 18.00 4.46
CA TYR A 108 2.16 18.33 3.93
C TYR A 108 1.27 19.10 4.92
N LYS A 109 1.81 19.43 6.09
CA LYS A 109 1.08 20.19 7.11
C LYS A 109 0.56 21.51 6.54
N GLY A 110 -0.73 21.77 6.73
CA GLY A 110 -1.40 22.96 6.21
C GLY A 110 -1.83 22.91 4.73
N GLN A 111 -1.33 21.95 3.95
CA GLN A 111 -1.64 21.90 2.51
C GLN A 111 -3.07 21.44 2.20
N PHE A 112 -3.70 20.71 3.11
CA PHE A 112 -5.03 20.12 2.94
C PHE A 112 -6.07 20.65 3.93
N ASP A 113 -5.78 21.74 4.66
CA ASP A 113 -6.66 22.30 5.70
C ASP A 113 -7.97 22.83 5.13
N ALA A 114 -8.00 23.18 3.84
CA ALA A 114 -9.23 23.54 3.15
C ALA A 114 -10.23 22.39 2.95
N GLY A 115 -9.80 21.15 3.23
CA GLY A 115 -10.62 19.96 3.17
C GLY A 115 -10.82 19.37 1.77
N TRP A 116 -11.53 18.23 1.76
CA TRP A 116 -11.70 17.41 0.56
C TRP A 116 -12.39 18.09 -0.61
N ASP A 117 -13.41 18.90 -0.35
CA ASP A 117 -14.20 19.53 -1.42
C ASP A 117 -13.39 20.55 -2.19
N ALA A 118 -12.71 21.44 -1.48
CA ALA A 118 -11.84 22.43 -2.10
C ALA A 118 -10.70 21.76 -2.87
N TYR A 119 -10.12 20.70 -2.33
CA TYR A 119 -9.07 19.94 -3.00
C TYR A 119 -9.60 19.23 -4.26
N ARG A 120 -10.78 18.62 -4.19
CA ARG A 120 -11.43 17.93 -5.29
C ARG A 120 -11.72 18.90 -6.46
N GLU A 121 -12.24 20.08 -6.17
CA GLU A 121 -12.49 21.12 -7.19
C GLU A 121 -11.18 21.60 -7.83
N LYS A 122 -10.16 21.86 -7.02
CA LYS A 122 -8.83 22.27 -7.49
C LYS A 122 -8.19 21.21 -8.41
N VAL A 123 -8.25 19.95 -8.02
CA VAL A 123 -7.71 18.83 -8.82
C VAL A 123 -8.49 18.70 -10.12
N PHE A 124 -9.81 18.78 -10.08
CA PHE A 124 -10.64 18.67 -11.28
C PHE A 124 -10.37 19.82 -12.29
N ALA A 125 -10.24 21.06 -11.81
CA ALA A 125 -9.85 22.16 -12.64
C ALA A 125 -8.49 21.91 -13.33
N ARG A 126 -7.51 21.43 -12.56
CA ARG A 126 -6.19 21.09 -13.07
C ARG A 126 -6.20 19.94 -14.09
N GLN A 127 -7.05 18.94 -13.88
CA GLN A 127 -7.22 17.83 -14.84
C GLN A 127 -7.76 18.33 -16.19
N LYS A 128 -8.68 19.32 -16.20
CA LYS A 128 -9.18 19.96 -17.43
C LYS A 128 -8.09 20.75 -18.15
N GLU A 129 -7.28 21.49 -17.41
CA GLU A 129 -6.15 22.24 -17.97
C GLU A 129 -5.13 21.33 -18.65
N LEU A 130 -4.80 20.20 -17.98
CA LEU A 130 -3.85 19.20 -18.48
C LEU A 130 -4.43 18.34 -19.60
N GLY A 131 -5.74 18.39 -19.85
CA GLY A 131 -6.41 17.56 -20.84
C GLY A 131 -6.52 16.08 -20.45
N THR A 132 -6.31 15.75 -19.18
CA THR A 132 -6.48 14.37 -18.67
C THR A 132 -7.94 13.98 -18.56
N VAL A 133 -8.85 14.95 -18.53
CA VAL A 133 -10.30 14.78 -18.71
C VAL A 133 -10.79 15.74 -19.77
N PRO A 134 -11.87 15.38 -20.54
CA PRO A 134 -12.47 16.28 -21.52
C PRO A 134 -12.93 17.60 -20.90
N LYS A 135 -12.83 18.71 -21.63
CA LYS A 135 -13.21 20.03 -21.14
C LYS A 135 -14.69 20.14 -20.72
N ASN A 136 -15.56 19.37 -21.37
CA ASN A 136 -16.99 19.32 -21.10
C ASN A 136 -17.37 18.36 -19.96
N THR A 137 -16.40 17.70 -19.33
CA THR A 137 -16.65 16.85 -18.16
C THR A 137 -17.20 17.68 -17.01
N THR A 138 -18.22 17.18 -16.33
CA THR A 138 -18.78 17.77 -15.11
C THR A 138 -18.34 16.96 -13.89
N LEU A 139 -18.05 17.65 -12.81
CA LEU A 139 -17.74 17.01 -11.55
C LEU A 139 -19.03 16.34 -11.01
N SER A 140 -18.94 15.05 -10.64
CA SER A 140 -20.10 14.34 -10.08
C SER A 140 -20.57 14.99 -8.77
N PRO A 141 -21.87 14.97 -8.44
CA PRO A 141 -22.32 15.35 -7.13
C PRO A 141 -21.61 14.54 -6.03
N ARG A 142 -21.45 15.16 -4.88
CA ARG A 142 -20.94 14.43 -3.71
C ARG A 142 -22.00 13.45 -3.24
N GLY A 143 -21.62 12.17 -3.09
CA GLY A 143 -22.52 11.16 -2.55
C GLY A 143 -22.77 11.36 -1.05
N PRO A 144 -23.98 11.10 -0.54
CA PRO A 144 -24.30 11.25 0.88
C PRO A 144 -23.45 10.36 1.79
N THR A 145 -23.04 9.19 1.33
CA THR A 145 -22.23 8.23 2.08
C THR A 145 -20.79 8.68 2.34
N PHE A 146 -20.24 9.58 1.51
CA PHE A 146 -18.88 10.07 1.70
C PHE A 146 -18.75 11.01 2.91
N THR A 147 -19.81 11.72 3.23
CA THR A 147 -19.86 12.65 4.38
C THR A 147 -19.96 11.87 5.70
N GLU A 148 -20.72 10.77 5.70
CA GLU A 148 -20.90 9.93 6.89
C GLU A 148 -19.64 9.11 7.23
N LEU A 149 -18.91 8.60 6.26
CA LEU A 149 -17.68 7.84 6.47
C LEU A 149 -16.51 8.69 6.98
N CYS A 150 -16.45 9.97 6.60
CA CYS A 150 -15.36 10.87 7.04
C CYS A 150 -15.67 11.63 8.33
N ILE A 151 -16.96 11.79 8.70
CA ILE A 151 -17.41 12.54 9.88
C ILE A 151 -17.92 11.62 10.98
N GLY A 152 -18.20 10.36 10.67
CA GLY A 152 -18.82 9.37 11.59
C GLY A 152 -17.95 8.85 12.72
N SER A 153 -16.74 9.34 12.91
CA SER A 153 -15.91 9.01 14.08
C SER A 153 -15.78 10.17 15.06
N THR A 154 -16.91 10.79 15.42
CA THR A 154 -16.94 11.45 16.72
C THR A 154 -17.01 10.36 17.79
N PRO A 155 -16.07 10.31 18.74
CA PRO A 155 -16.20 9.40 19.86
C PRO A 155 -17.50 9.75 20.59
N SER A 156 -18.41 8.78 20.67
CA SER A 156 -19.58 8.90 21.54
C SER A 156 -19.07 9.12 22.97
N SER A 157 -19.13 10.36 23.41
CA SER A 157 -19.06 10.71 24.84
C SER A 157 -20.25 10.05 25.51
N GLY A 158 -20.03 8.96 26.21
CA GLY A 158 -21.06 8.39 27.03
C GLY A 158 -20.85 6.94 27.39
N MET A 159 -19.99 6.70 28.38
CA MET A 159 -20.25 5.65 29.36
C MET A 159 -19.77 6.15 30.73
N ARG A 160 -20.72 6.28 31.59
CA ARG A 160 -20.56 6.47 33.03
C ARG A 160 -20.05 5.20 33.68
#